data_a2ade7de96f82b40a8eb7629a2a66dfa
#
_entry.id   a2ade7de96f82b40a8eb7629a2a66dfa
#
_cell.length_a   1.000
_cell.length_b   1.000
_cell.length_c   1.000
_cell.angle_alpha   90.00
_cell.angle_beta   90.00
_cell.angle_gamma   90.00
#
_symmetry.space_group_name_H-M   'P 1'
#
loop_
_entity.id
_entity.type
_entity.pdbx_description
1 polymer ?
#
loop_
_entity_poly.entity_id
_entity_poly.type
_entity_poly.pdbx_seq_one_letter_code
_entity_poly.pdbx_strand_id
1 'polypeptide(L)'
;MSVGRDFHKIVLPVESIFPEDVYFIYYPNANETHTRVVEYKKFTLHQSPFTLLGLEVPSLKNKLYPTMIQSEVDKAQKYIDALPPDVYSVGRMGKYRYIDIDDIILESI
;
A
#
# COMPACT_ATOMS: atom_id res chain seq x y z
N MET A 1 8.29 -14.02 -2.40
CA MET A 1 8.73 -12.95 -1.46
C MET A 1 7.82 -11.76 -1.62
N SER A 2 7.56 -10.99 -0.58
CA SER A 2 6.80 -9.73 -0.66
C SER A 2 7.36 -8.73 0.33
N VAL A 3 7.13 -7.45 0.08
CA VAL A 3 7.55 -6.36 0.95
C VAL A 3 6.33 -5.65 1.52
N GLY A 4 6.49 -4.96 2.62
CA GLY A 4 5.43 -4.26 3.29
C GLY A 4 5.90 -2.98 3.96
N ARG A 5 5.07 -2.49 4.86
CA ARG A 5 5.32 -1.26 5.63
C ARG A 5 4.85 -1.42 7.06
N ASP A 6 5.64 -0.92 7.98
CA ASP A 6 5.21 -0.67 9.33
C ASP A 6 4.58 0.74 9.40
N PHE A 7 3.48 0.85 10.12
CA PHE A 7 2.72 2.10 10.27
C PHE A 7 2.85 2.61 11.70
N HIS A 8 3.55 3.71 11.88
CA HIS A 8 3.65 4.39 13.16
C HIS A 8 2.64 5.52 13.23
N LYS A 9 1.77 5.49 14.23
CA LYS A 9 0.68 6.46 14.41
C LYS A 9 1.09 7.54 15.39
N ILE A 10 0.86 8.79 15.01
CA ILE A 10 1.08 9.97 15.87
C ILE A 10 -0.21 10.76 15.89
N VAL A 11 -0.75 10.99 17.09
CA VAL A 11 -1.92 11.85 17.30
C VAL A 11 -1.43 13.20 17.82
N LEU A 12 -1.85 14.28 17.18
CA LEU A 12 -1.47 15.63 17.53
C LEU A 12 -2.72 16.45 17.93
N PRO A 13 -2.61 17.30 18.96
CA PRO A 13 -3.70 18.13 19.45
C PRO A 13 -3.85 19.41 18.63
N VAL A 14 -3.92 19.24 17.31
CA VAL A 14 -4.16 20.32 16.32
C VAL A 14 -5.12 19.81 15.27
N GLU A 15 -5.85 20.73 14.67
CA GLU A 15 -6.88 20.38 13.68
C GLU A 15 -6.28 19.76 12.41
N SER A 16 -5.19 20.32 11.90
CA SER A 16 -4.46 19.83 10.72
C SER A 16 -3.02 20.33 10.75
N ILE A 17 -2.12 19.59 10.11
CA ILE A 17 -0.71 19.99 9.93
C ILE A 17 -0.42 20.33 8.49
N PHE A 18 -0.95 19.55 7.55
CA PHE A 18 -0.68 19.77 6.14
C PHE A 18 -1.61 20.85 5.56
N PRO A 19 -1.16 21.60 4.53
CA PRO A 19 -2.04 22.46 3.75
C PRO A 19 -3.28 21.72 3.24
N GLU A 20 -4.32 22.48 2.88
CA GLU A 20 -5.64 21.92 2.54
C GLU A 20 -5.57 20.83 1.47
N ASP A 21 -4.77 21.05 0.43
CA ASP A 21 -4.64 20.13 -0.72
C ASP A 21 -3.54 19.09 -0.56
N VAL A 22 -2.87 19.00 0.62
CA VAL A 22 -1.80 18.05 0.88
C VAL A 22 -2.30 16.93 1.77
N TYR A 23 -2.32 15.72 1.25
CA TYR A 23 -2.80 14.51 1.92
C TYR A 23 -1.66 13.68 2.52
N PHE A 24 -0.51 13.69 1.85
CA PHE A 24 0.70 12.99 2.27
C PHE A 24 1.95 13.63 1.68
N ILE A 25 3.08 13.36 2.30
CA ILE A 25 4.41 13.82 1.85
C ILE A 25 5.31 12.59 1.69
N TYR A 26 6.01 12.50 0.56
CA TYR A 26 7.05 11.52 0.34
C TYR A 26 8.43 12.02 0.77
N TYR A 27 9.23 11.10 1.31
CA TYR A 27 10.61 11.31 1.73
C TYR A 27 11.52 10.38 0.92
N PRO A 28 12.09 10.87 -0.19
CA PRO A 28 12.86 10.01 -1.11
C PRO A 28 14.31 9.79 -0.67
N ASN A 29 14.79 10.48 0.36
CA ASN A 29 16.18 10.40 0.79
C ASN A 29 16.47 9.08 1.51
N ALA A 30 17.56 8.41 1.14
CA ALA A 30 17.99 7.17 1.77
C ALA A 30 18.36 7.31 3.26
N ASN A 31 18.60 8.51 3.74
CA ASN A 31 18.91 8.80 5.14
C ASN A 31 17.65 8.86 6.04
N GLU A 32 16.45 8.93 5.43
CA GLU A 32 15.20 8.92 6.17
C GLU A 32 14.75 7.48 6.43
N THR A 33 14.29 7.22 7.64
CA THR A 33 13.80 5.89 8.01
C THR A 33 12.38 5.63 7.49
N HIS A 34 11.61 6.68 7.26
CA HIS A 34 10.25 6.64 6.74
C HIS A 34 10.22 7.12 5.29
N THR A 35 9.32 6.59 4.51
CA THR A 35 9.17 6.94 3.09
C THR A 35 7.99 7.83 2.80
N ARG A 36 6.99 7.84 3.69
CA ARG A 36 5.79 8.66 3.55
C ARG A 36 5.21 9.02 4.91
N VAL A 37 4.68 10.23 5.01
CA VAL A 37 3.83 10.68 6.12
C VAL A 37 2.45 11.02 5.55
N VAL A 38 1.40 10.48 6.16
CA VAL A 38 0.00 10.63 5.71
C VAL A 38 -0.80 11.32 6.80
N GLU A 39 -1.61 12.30 6.45
CA GLU A 39 -2.63 12.88 7.34
C GLU A 39 -4.00 12.29 6.99
N TYR A 40 -4.45 11.30 7.77
CA TYR A 40 -5.59 10.45 7.40
C TYR A 40 -6.91 11.19 7.31
N LYS A 41 -7.14 12.20 8.15
CA LYS A 41 -8.40 12.96 8.11
C LYS A 41 -8.63 13.70 6.78
N LYS A 42 -7.57 14.00 6.02
CA LYS A 42 -7.68 14.61 4.69
C LYS A 42 -8.45 13.73 3.71
N PHE A 43 -8.31 12.40 3.82
CA PHE A 43 -9.05 11.44 2.99
C PHE A 43 -10.47 11.21 3.48
N THR A 44 -10.68 11.19 4.80
CA THR A 44 -11.97 10.84 5.40
C THR A 44 -12.87 12.04 5.64
N LEU A 45 -12.34 13.25 5.54
CA LEU A 45 -13.01 14.51 5.87
C LEU A 45 -13.55 14.55 7.31
N HIS A 46 -12.97 13.75 8.20
CA HIS A 46 -13.37 13.65 9.59
C HIS A 46 -13.10 14.95 10.36
N GLN A 47 -14.09 15.48 11.04
CA GLN A 47 -13.98 16.69 11.85
C GLN A 47 -13.53 16.32 13.27
N SER A 48 -12.39 16.88 13.69
CA SER A 48 -11.81 16.65 15.02
C SER A 48 -10.79 17.75 15.35
N PRO A 49 -10.69 18.17 16.62
CA PRO A 49 -9.62 19.08 17.06
C PRO A 49 -8.24 18.38 17.10
N PHE A 50 -8.18 17.08 16.87
CA PHE A 50 -6.94 16.29 16.78
C PHE A 50 -6.73 15.81 15.35
N THR A 51 -5.47 15.62 14.96
CA THR A 51 -5.13 14.96 13.70
C THR A 51 -4.29 13.71 13.93
N LEU A 52 -4.51 12.68 13.10
CA LEU A 52 -3.75 11.44 13.10
C LEU A 52 -2.81 11.43 11.90
N LEU A 53 -1.51 11.35 12.18
CA LEU A 53 -0.48 11.10 11.19
C LEU A 53 -0.07 9.63 11.18
N GLY A 54 0.16 9.09 10.00
CA GLY A 54 0.80 7.79 9.80
C GLY A 54 2.18 7.95 9.17
N LEU A 55 3.21 7.51 9.86
CA LEU A 55 4.54 7.37 9.27
C LEU A 55 4.68 5.95 8.71
N GLU A 56 4.99 5.86 7.42
CA GLU A 56 5.17 4.59 6.73
C GLU A 56 6.67 4.28 6.61
N VAL A 57 7.08 3.19 7.28
CA VAL A 57 8.45 2.70 7.27
C VAL A 57 8.52 1.40 6.46
N PRO A 58 9.41 1.28 5.47
CA PRO A 58 9.60 0.03 4.73
C PRO A 58 9.89 -1.13 5.69
N SER A 59 9.26 -2.28 5.46
CA SER A 59 9.36 -3.43 6.36
C SER A 59 9.27 -4.74 5.59
N LEU A 60 9.96 -5.76 6.09
CA LEU A 60 9.83 -7.15 5.64
C LEU A 60 8.93 -8.00 6.55
N LYS A 61 8.39 -7.40 7.62
CA LYS A 61 7.56 -8.11 8.61
C LYS A 61 6.15 -8.41 8.12
N ASN A 62 5.67 -7.65 7.15
CA ASN A 62 4.34 -7.86 6.55
C ASN A 62 4.41 -7.95 5.02
N LYS A 63 3.30 -8.34 4.40
CA LYS A 63 3.23 -8.68 2.98
C LYS A 63 2.16 -7.83 2.30
N LEU A 64 2.52 -6.61 1.91
CA LEU A 64 1.60 -5.68 1.25
C LEU A 64 1.80 -5.58 -0.26
N TYR A 65 3.01 -5.82 -0.74
CA TYR A 65 3.36 -5.65 -2.16
C TYR A 65 4.04 -6.89 -2.71
N PRO A 66 3.71 -7.32 -3.94
CA PRO A 66 4.48 -8.34 -4.64
C PRO A 66 5.88 -7.83 -4.95
N THR A 67 6.86 -8.70 -4.91
CA THR A 67 8.22 -8.40 -5.33
C THR A 67 8.39 -8.87 -6.76
N MET A 68 8.61 -7.93 -7.70
CA MET A 68 8.66 -8.21 -9.13
C MET A 68 10.03 -8.80 -9.55
N ILE A 69 10.45 -9.86 -8.85
CA ILE A 69 11.62 -10.69 -9.17
C ILE A 69 11.11 -11.90 -9.95
N GLN A 70 11.75 -12.24 -11.07
CA GLN A 70 11.28 -13.28 -11.99
C GLN A 70 10.98 -14.62 -11.29
N SER A 71 11.87 -15.08 -10.40
CA SER A 71 11.66 -16.32 -9.66
C SER A 71 10.41 -16.33 -8.77
N GLU A 72 10.01 -15.17 -8.22
CA GLU A 72 8.80 -15.05 -7.41
C GLU A 72 7.55 -14.95 -8.29
N VAL A 73 7.66 -14.32 -9.45
CA VAL A 73 6.59 -14.28 -10.46
C VAL A 73 6.33 -15.68 -11.00
N ASP A 74 7.37 -16.42 -11.38
CA ASP A 74 7.25 -17.80 -11.87
C ASP A 74 6.64 -18.74 -10.80
N LYS A 75 7.00 -18.52 -9.55
CA LYS A 75 6.40 -19.26 -8.44
C LYS A 75 4.92 -18.96 -8.27
N ALA A 76 4.53 -17.69 -8.35
CA ALA A 76 3.12 -17.29 -8.28
C ALA A 76 2.32 -17.89 -9.44
N GLN A 77 2.88 -17.88 -10.65
CA GLN A 77 2.24 -18.46 -11.83
C GLN A 77 1.94 -19.96 -11.65
N LYS A 78 2.84 -20.73 -11.04
CA LYS A 78 2.61 -22.15 -10.73
C LYS A 78 1.40 -22.38 -9.81
N TYR A 79 1.16 -21.47 -8.86
CA TYR A 79 -0.03 -21.55 -8.01
C TYR A 79 -1.31 -21.19 -8.79
N ILE A 80 -1.24 -20.21 -9.67
CA ILE A 80 -2.36 -19.83 -10.53
C ILE A 80 -2.73 -20.97 -11.49
N ASP A 81 -1.74 -21.58 -12.13
CA ASP A 81 -1.93 -22.70 -13.06
C ASP A 81 -2.49 -23.97 -12.38
N ALA A 82 -2.29 -24.09 -11.05
CA ALA A 82 -2.80 -25.21 -10.27
C ALA A 82 -4.23 -24.99 -9.72
N LEU A 83 -4.86 -23.85 -10.00
CA LEU A 83 -6.22 -23.59 -9.58
C LEU A 83 -7.22 -24.50 -10.31
N PRO A 84 -8.32 -24.92 -9.65
CA PRO A 84 -9.41 -25.62 -10.31
C PRO A 84 -10.02 -24.81 -11.47
N PRO A 85 -10.63 -25.44 -12.48
CA PRO A 85 -11.12 -24.78 -13.70
C PRO A 85 -12.08 -23.60 -13.47
N ASP A 86 -12.85 -23.64 -12.40
CA ASP A 86 -13.85 -22.61 -12.08
C ASP A 86 -13.38 -21.61 -11.00
N VAL A 87 -12.07 -21.60 -10.68
CA VAL A 87 -11.50 -20.69 -9.69
C VAL A 87 -10.57 -19.71 -10.36
N TYR A 88 -10.85 -18.44 -10.19
CA TYR A 88 -10.07 -17.35 -10.79
C TYR A 88 -9.34 -16.55 -9.71
N SER A 89 -8.04 -16.34 -9.88
CA SER A 89 -7.26 -15.44 -9.03
C SER A 89 -7.18 -14.08 -9.72
N VAL A 90 -7.63 -13.04 -9.00
CA VAL A 90 -7.69 -11.67 -9.54
C VAL A 90 -7.02 -10.68 -8.59
N GLY A 91 -6.68 -9.50 -9.10
CA GLY A 91 -6.12 -8.41 -8.34
C GLY A 91 -4.60 -8.50 -8.16
N ARG A 92 -4.05 -7.44 -7.56
CA ARG A 92 -2.60 -7.25 -7.39
C ARG A 92 -1.92 -8.42 -6.68
N MET A 93 -2.49 -8.88 -5.58
CA MET A 93 -1.93 -9.99 -4.82
C MET A 93 -2.30 -11.34 -5.41
N GLY A 94 -3.50 -11.49 -5.97
CA GLY A 94 -3.96 -12.72 -6.59
C GLY A 94 -3.19 -13.11 -7.85
N LYS A 95 -2.84 -12.13 -8.68
CA LYS A 95 -2.02 -12.32 -9.88
C LYS A 95 -0.54 -12.04 -9.67
N TYR A 96 -0.14 -11.65 -8.45
CA TYR A 96 1.23 -11.27 -8.10
C TYR A 96 1.82 -10.23 -9.06
N ARG A 97 1.03 -9.20 -9.41
CA ARG A 97 1.39 -8.12 -10.34
C ARG A 97 1.21 -6.76 -9.66
N TYR A 98 2.08 -5.81 -9.97
CA TYR A 98 1.93 -4.44 -9.52
C TYR A 98 1.09 -3.67 -10.54
N ILE A 99 -0.23 -3.68 -10.32
CA ILE A 99 -1.25 -3.06 -11.20
C ILE A 99 -2.20 -2.19 -10.38
N ASP A 100 -2.82 -1.21 -11.02
CA ASP A 100 -3.78 -0.32 -10.40
C ASP A 100 -5.21 -0.89 -10.41
N ILE A 101 -6.11 -0.30 -9.64
CA ILE A 101 -7.47 -0.83 -9.42
C ILE A 101 -8.29 -0.82 -10.71
N ASP A 102 -8.16 0.22 -11.52
CA ASP A 102 -8.80 0.36 -12.82
C ASP A 102 -8.38 -0.75 -13.79
N ASP A 103 -7.10 -1.07 -13.86
CA ASP A 103 -6.59 -2.20 -14.64
C ASP A 103 -7.16 -3.54 -14.13
N ILE A 104 -7.26 -3.72 -12.82
CA ILE A 104 -7.86 -4.93 -12.24
C ILE A 104 -9.31 -5.08 -12.64
N ILE A 105 -10.08 -4.00 -12.64
CA ILE A 105 -11.49 -3.99 -13.04
C ILE A 105 -11.60 -4.37 -14.51
N LEU A 106 -10.81 -3.75 -15.38
CA LEU A 106 -10.80 -4.03 -16.82
C LEU A 106 -10.43 -5.49 -17.14
N GLU A 107 -9.49 -6.08 -16.42
CA GLU A 107 -9.11 -7.49 -16.59
C GLU A 107 -10.15 -8.48 -16.05
N SER A 108 -11.11 -8.02 -15.27
CA SER A 108 -12.12 -8.88 -14.60
C SER A 108 -13.46 -8.93 -15.38
N ILE A 109 -13.62 -8.10 -16.38
CA ILE A 109 -14.79 -8.03 -17.25
C ILE A 109 -14.60 -8.94 -18.47
#